data_ad5a418f5d93b66d23be8c63fdb1be30
#
_entry.id   ad5a418f5d93b66d23be8c63fdb1be30
#
_cell.length_a   1.000
_cell.length_b   1.000
_cell.length_c   1.000
_cell.angle_alpha   90.00
_cell.angle_beta   90.00
_cell.angle_gamma   90.00
#
_symmetry.space_group_name_H-M   'P 1'
#
loop_
_entity.id
_entity.type
_entity.pdbx_description
1 polymer ?
#
loop_
_entity_poly.entity_id
_entity_poly.type
_entity_poly.pdbx_seq_one_letter_code
_entity_poly.pdbx_strand_id
1 'polypeptide(L)'
;MKTAKELIFDRFIAPLQTSRANYIGIEIEMPIVNLNGEKTDKTVSIAAMKKAIEHFGFTPQKFDDDGVCHEAVCPDTCDIFSFDCSYNNFEIALGRVRTLHEAQARFRDYVSFINAELYQNQHTLTGLGVNPNYLINDFNFVPSPRYRMLAGYLKKAEVWRSISPAGSDFHPYYGFGTFSSASQVQLDVNEENVCQAIEAFSLVEPLKAVLFANSTLPELPELLCVRDYFWERSAHGINPRNVGFFKPFPKSIGEITDYLSKASIFCAERDGKYLFFYPIPFDEYLNRDRIEGEYYDGAYHPFRFSPEAEDVAYLRTYKQIDLTARGTLEFRSACTQPLHQAMTVAAFHLGLMNRIEALTELLSRSFLYREGGDPDLLRRKMNRVDFLSAVEPEALKVLLLNVLTLCAEGLRERGYAEELYLEPLFERAKTLTSPSLRLLRHGGDLDSVIREYAAL
;
A
#
# COMPACT_ATOMS: atom_id res chain seq x y z
N MET A 1 15.90 -30.89 3.47
CA MET A 1 15.57 -29.48 3.18
C MET A 1 14.15 -29.24 3.69
N LYS A 2 13.84 -28.09 4.30
CA LYS A 2 12.46 -27.76 4.70
C LYS A 2 11.57 -27.65 3.46
N THR A 3 10.32 -28.05 3.59
CA THR A 3 9.30 -27.88 2.56
C THR A 3 8.87 -26.40 2.44
N ALA A 4 8.25 -26.02 1.33
CA ALA A 4 7.69 -24.67 1.15
C ALA A 4 6.76 -24.27 2.30
N LYS A 5 5.90 -25.20 2.76
CA LYS A 5 4.96 -24.95 3.86
C LYS A 5 5.67 -24.70 5.20
N GLU A 6 6.75 -25.45 5.49
CA GLU A 6 7.54 -25.23 6.70
C GLU A 6 8.25 -23.88 6.69
N LEU A 7 8.81 -23.47 5.55
CA LEU A 7 9.45 -22.16 5.40
C LEU A 7 8.43 -21.01 5.54
N ILE A 8 7.25 -21.15 4.96
CA ILE A 8 6.16 -20.18 5.08
C ILE A 8 5.66 -20.12 6.53
N PHE A 9 5.50 -21.28 7.18
CA PHE A 9 5.12 -21.33 8.58
C PHE A 9 6.10 -20.54 9.44
N ASP A 10 7.40 -20.83 9.34
CA ASP A 10 8.44 -20.15 10.12
C ASP A 10 8.45 -18.64 9.88
N ARG A 11 8.21 -18.22 8.62
CA ARG A 11 8.30 -16.80 8.26
C ARG A 11 7.05 -15.99 8.60
N PHE A 12 5.87 -16.53 8.34
CA PHE A 12 4.61 -15.76 8.41
C PHE A 12 3.70 -16.18 9.56
N ILE A 13 3.76 -17.44 9.98
CA ILE A 13 2.85 -17.98 10.99
C ILE A 13 3.48 -17.99 12.39
N ALA A 14 4.72 -18.48 12.52
CA ALA A 14 5.39 -18.48 13.82
C ALA A 14 5.41 -17.11 14.52
N PRO A 15 5.55 -15.96 13.81
CA PRO A 15 5.42 -14.65 14.42
C PRO A 15 4.06 -14.36 15.05
N LEU A 16 2.96 -15.00 14.62
CA LEU A 16 1.63 -14.83 15.21
C LEU A 16 1.51 -15.38 16.64
N GLN A 17 2.41 -16.31 17.00
CA GLN A 17 2.44 -16.95 18.32
C GLN A 17 3.12 -16.09 19.39
N THR A 18 3.78 -15.01 18.98
CA THR A 18 4.54 -14.15 19.88
C THR A 18 3.62 -13.10 20.49
N SER A 19 3.56 -13.03 21.84
CA SER A 19 2.87 -11.92 22.52
C SER A 19 3.53 -10.59 22.21
N ARG A 20 2.73 -9.58 21.89
CA ARG A 20 3.20 -8.27 21.42
C ARG A 20 2.58 -7.12 22.18
N ALA A 21 3.17 -5.96 22.02
CA ALA A 21 2.78 -4.74 22.70
C ALA A 21 1.70 -3.92 21.95
N ASN A 22 0.95 -4.50 21.05
CA ASN A 22 -0.15 -3.83 20.27
C ASN A 22 0.24 -2.44 19.77
N TYR A 23 1.38 -2.34 19.08
CA TYR A 23 1.77 -1.12 18.39
C TYR A 23 1.01 -0.98 17.07
N ILE A 24 0.79 0.27 16.68
CA ILE A 24 0.23 0.63 15.38
C ILE A 24 1.40 0.97 14.47
N GLY A 25 1.52 0.30 13.33
CA GLY A 25 2.42 0.69 12.25
C GLY A 25 1.65 1.56 11.24
N ILE A 26 2.22 2.70 10.86
CA ILE A 26 1.58 3.61 9.88
C ILE A 26 2.65 4.02 8.87
N GLU A 27 2.38 3.78 7.59
CA GLU A 27 3.22 4.22 6.48
C GLU A 27 2.42 5.20 5.62
N ILE A 28 2.97 6.39 5.37
CA ILE A 28 2.33 7.42 4.55
C ILE A 28 3.31 7.84 3.47
N GLU A 29 2.99 7.43 2.25
CA GLU A 29 3.69 7.84 1.04
C GLU A 29 3.10 9.14 0.54
N MET A 30 3.91 10.10 0.12
CA MET A 30 3.47 11.43 -0.31
C MET A 30 4.21 11.86 -1.57
N PRO A 31 3.49 12.20 -2.65
CA PRO A 31 4.11 12.78 -3.82
C PRO A 31 4.81 14.09 -3.49
N ILE A 32 6.01 14.30 -4.06
CA ILE A 32 6.69 15.59 -4.11
C ILE A 32 6.31 16.26 -5.42
N VAL A 33 5.73 17.45 -5.35
CA VAL A 33 5.21 18.19 -6.50
C VAL A 33 5.93 19.52 -6.65
N ASN A 34 6.34 19.86 -7.88
CA ASN A 34 6.84 21.18 -8.25
C ASN A 34 5.64 22.13 -8.50
N LEU A 35 5.53 23.16 -7.70
CA LEU A 35 4.42 24.13 -7.70
C LEU A 35 4.44 25.08 -8.92
N ASN A 36 5.50 25.07 -9.71
CA ASN A 36 5.58 25.81 -10.97
C ASN A 36 4.98 25.03 -12.17
N GLY A 37 4.44 23.82 -11.93
CA GLY A 37 3.95 22.96 -13.01
C GLY A 37 5.08 22.33 -13.86
N GLU A 38 6.30 22.31 -13.32
CA GLU A 38 7.47 21.72 -13.94
C GLU A 38 7.76 20.33 -13.32
N LYS A 39 8.78 19.66 -13.86
CA LYS A 39 9.29 18.38 -13.30
C LYS A 39 9.72 18.55 -11.85
N THR A 40 9.49 17.52 -11.07
CA THR A 40 10.04 17.42 -9.71
C THR A 40 11.57 17.35 -9.80
N ASP A 41 12.25 18.29 -9.17
CA ASP A 41 13.71 18.30 -9.08
C ASP A 41 14.16 17.37 -7.94
N LYS A 42 14.76 16.22 -8.31
CA LYS A 42 15.26 15.25 -7.34
C LYS A 42 16.31 15.84 -6.39
N THR A 43 17.05 16.87 -6.82
CA THR A 43 18.08 17.50 -5.96
C THR A 43 17.44 18.26 -4.82
N VAL A 44 16.28 18.87 -5.04
CA VAL A 44 15.46 19.51 -4.00
C VAL A 44 14.93 18.48 -3.02
N SER A 45 14.39 17.35 -3.53
CA SER A 45 13.89 16.24 -2.69
C SER A 45 15.00 15.68 -1.79
N ILE A 46 16.17 15.38 -2.36
CA ILE A 46 17.32 14.85 -1.64
C ILE A 46 17.83 15.85 -0.58
N ALA A 47 17.90 17.12 -0.91
CA ALA A 47 18.34 18.16 0.01
C ALA A 47 17.37 18.31 1.21
N ALA A 48 16.07 18.28 0.96
CA ALA A 48 15.05 18.35 2.02
C ALA A 48 15.13 17.15 2.97
N MET A 49 15.27 15.92 2.43
CA MET A 49 15.47 14.72 3.26
C MET A 49 16.73 14.79 4.10
N LYS A 50 17.87 15.21 3.50
CA LYS A 50 19.13 15.34 4.23
C LYS A 50 18.99 16.28 5.42
N LYS A 51 18.39 17.45 5.22
CA LYS A 51 18.15 18.43 6.31
C LYS A 51 17.19 17.87 7.38
N ALA A 52 16.16 17.12 6.98
CA ALA A 52 15.25 16.47 7.93
C ALA A 52 15.99 15.41 8.77
N ILE A 53 16.83 14.59 8.15
CA ILE A 53 17.68 13.61 8.84
C ILE A 53 18.54 14.31 9.91
N GLU A 54 19.22 15.39 9.54
CA GLU A 54 20.08 16.16 10.44
C GLU A 54 19.26 16.82 11.58
N HIS A 55 18.12 17.44 11.24
CA HIS A 55 17.27 18.17 12.20
C HIS A 55 16.66 17.24 13.27
N PHE A 56 16.13 16.08 12.85
CA PHE A 56 15.46 15.14 13.75
C PHE A 56 16.39 14.06 14.32
N GLY A 57 17.67 14.07 13.98
CA GLY A 57 18.65 13.11 14.49
C GLY A 57 18.45 11.68 13.99
N PHE A 58 17.92 11.52 12.77
CA PHE A 58 17.83 10.20 12.14
C PHE A 58 19.20 9.67 11.74
N THR A 59 19.35 8.35 11.78
CA THR A 59 20.56 7.66 11.35
C THR A 59 20.38 7.10 9.95
N PRO A 60 21.20 7.52 8.95
CA PRO A 60 21.18 6.94 7.62
C PRO A 60 21.39 5.42 7.63
N GLN A 61 20.57 4.68 6.88
CA GLN A 61 20.60 3.22 6.84
C GLN A 61 20.87 2.65 5.45
N LYS A 62 20.23 3.22 4.40
CA LYS A 62 20.41 2.74 3.05
C LYS A 62 20.85 3.88 2.14
N PHE A 63 21.78 3.54 1.27
CA PHE A 63 22.33 4.42 0.27
C PHE A 63 22.11 3.82 -1.11
N ASP A 64 21.94 4.69 -2.09
CA ASP A 64 21.94 4.30 -3.48
C ASP A 64 23.37 4.13 -4.03
N ASP A 65 23.50 3.81 -5.31
CA ASP A 65 24.80 3.58 -5.94
C ASP A 65 25.67 4.84 -6.05
N ASP A 66 25.04 6.03 -5.99
CA ASP A 66 25.73 7.34 -6.00
C ASP A 66 26.10 7.80 -4.57
N GLY A 67 25.79 6.99 -3.56
CA GLY A 67 26.03 7.29 -2.15
C GLY A 67 25.01 8.26 -1.54
N VAL A 68 23.87 8.46 -2.19
CA VAL A 68 22.76 9.27 -1.66
C VAL A 68 21.95 8.44 -0.67
N CYS A 69 21.77 8.96 0.54
CA CYS A 69 20.89 8.32 1.53
C CYS A 69 19.44 8.36 1.04
N HIS A 70 18.82 7.19 0.92
CA HIS A 70 17.41 7.06 0.55
C HIS A 70 16.53 6.42 1.63
N GLU A 71 17.11 5.99 2.75
CA GLU A 71 16.39 5.53 3.95
C GLU A 71 17.19 5.88 5.20
N ALA A 72 16.50 6.45 6.19
CA ALA A 72 17.06 6.76 7.50
C ALA A 72 16.07 6.42 8.61
N VAL A 73 16.58 6.02 9.78
CA VAL A 73 15.79 5.54 10.93
C VAL A 73 16.05 6.43 12.14
N CYS A 74 14.98 6.80 12.84
CA CYS A 74 15.08 7.42 14.16
C CYS A 74 15.47 6.36 15.20
N PRO A 75 16.60 6.51 15.91
CA PRO A 75 17.03 5.51 16.89
C PRO A 75 16.05 5.31 18.05
N ASP A 76 15.36 6.37 18.46
CA ASP A 76 14.49 6.37 19.63
C ASP A 76 13.10 5.82 19.33
N THR A 77 12.51 6.21 18.21
CA THR A 77 11.11 5.88 17.87
C THR A 77 10.98 4.76 16.84
N CYS A 78 12.07 4.42 16.16
CA CYS A 78 12.08 3.56 14.97
C CYS A 78 11.25 4.09 13.80
N ASP A 79 10.98 5.40 13.77
CA ASP A 79 10.37 6.04 12.61
C ASP A 79 11.36 6.03 11.43
N ILE A 80 10.85 5.92 10.22
CA ILE A 80 11.68 5.84 9.01
C ILE A 80 11.30 6.97 8.06
N PHE A 81 12.31 7.64 7.52
CA PHE A 81 12.20 8.45 6.32
C PHE A 81 12.76 7.66 5.16
N SER A 82 12.01 7.56 4.07
CA SER A 82 12.47 6.89 2.86
C SER A 82 11.95 7.56 1.58
N PHE A 83 12.66 7.31 0.49
CA PHE A 83 12.13 7.49 -0.85
C PHE A 83 11.62 6.13 -1.33
N ASP A 84 10.30 5.96 -1.44
CA ASP A 84 9.75 4.73 -1.97
C ASP A 84 9.83 4.73 -3.50
N CYS A 85 10.65 3.83 -4.01
CA CYS A 85 10.91 3.63 -5.44
C CYS A 85 11.53 4.84 -6.17
N SER A 86 11.23 6.08 -5.78
CA SER A 86 11.56 7.30 -6.51
C SER A 86 11.82 8.49 -5.59
N TYR A 87 12.73 9.36 -6.00
CA TYR A 87 12.91 10.68 -5.36
C TYR A 87 11.73 11.64 -5.51
N ASN A 88 10.68 11.24 -6.26
CA ASN A 88 9.42 11.96 -6.39
C ASN A 88 8.37 11.56 -5.34
N ASN A 89 8.67 10.56 -4.51
CA ASN A 89 7.75 10.02 -3.52
C ASN A 89 8.45 9.88 -2.17
N PHE A 90 7.99 10.65 -1.17
CA PHE A 90 8.54 10.63 0.17
C PHE A 90 7.66 9.78 1.08
N GLU A 91 8.26 8.86 1.81
CA GLU A 91 7.55 8.00 2.76
C GLU A 91 7.96 8.32 4.19
N ILE A 92 6.98 8.41 5.06
CA ILE A 92 7.15 8.42 6.51
C ILE A 92 6.51 7.15 7.06
N ALA A 93 7.32 6.25 7.60
CA ALA A 93 6.84 5.10 8.36
C ALA A 93 7.00 5.41 9.85
N LEU A 94 5.86 5.51 10.57
CA LEU A 94 5.83 5.75 12.00
C LEU A 94 5.94 4.40 12.73
N GLY A 95 7.04 4.21 13.43
CA GLY A 95 7.34 3.01 14.20
C GLY A 95 6.83 3.09 15.63
N ARG A 96 6.30 2.00 16.14
CA ARG A 96 5.98 1.78 17.56
C ARG A 96 5.10 2.86 18.21
N VAL A 97 4.12 3.39 17.50
CA VAL A 97 3.14 4.31 18.09
C VAL A 97 2.07 3.53 18.85
N ARG A 98 1.63 4.09 19.99
CA ARG A 98 0.57 3.50 20.82
C ARG A 98 -0.77 4.17 20.60
N THR A 99 -0.75 5.44 20.25
CA THR A 99 -1.95 6.24 20.00
C THR A 99 -1.85 7.00 18.69
N LEU A 100 -3.01 7.28 18.08
CA LEU A 100 -3.07 8.10 16.87
C LEU A 100 -2.69 9.56 17.15
N HIS A 101 -2.85 10.03 18.37
CA HIS A 101 -2.39 11.37 18.77
C HIS A 101 -0.87 11.49 18.72
N GLU A 102 -0.16 10.46 19.22
CA GLU A 102 1.29 10.39 19.11
C GLU A 102 1.73 10.34 17.65
N ALA A 103 1.08 9.49 16.82
CA ALA A 103 1.35 9.40 15.40
C ALA A 103 1.14 10.76 14.69
N GLN A 104 -0.02 11.41 14.95
CA GLN A 104 -0.35 12.70 14.36
C GLN A 104 0.64 13.81 14.75
N ALA A 105 1.08 13.84 16.00
CA ALA A 105 2.04 14.83 16.46
C ALA A 105 3.37 14.69 15.73
N ARG A 106 3.95 13.46 15.70
CA ARG A 106 5.20 13.19 14.96
C ARG A 106 5.06 13.49 13.47
N PHE A 107 3.98 13.02 12.84
CA PHE A 107 3.72 13.25 11.41
C PHE A 107 3.67 14.73 11.07
N ARG A 108 2.96 15.54 11.88
CA ARG A 108 2.88 17.00 11.68
C ARG A 108 4.24 17.67 11.80
N ASP A 109 5.03 17.32 12.80
CA ASP A 109 6.36 17.89 13.00
C ASP A 109 7.28 17.59 11.80
N TYR A 110 7.30 16.34 11.36
CA TYR A 110 8.10 15.91 10.21
C TYR A 110 7.67 16.61 8.92
N VAL A 111 6.37 16.56 8.59
CA VAL A 111 5.85 17.16 7.35
C VAL A 111 5.98 18.68 7.37
N SER A 112 5.75 19.35 8.50
CA SER A 112 5.94 20.79 8.61
C SER A 112 7.37 21.21 8.27
N PHE A 113 8.37 20.51 8.81
CA PHE A 113 9.77 20.79 8.54
C PHE A 113 10.13 20.49 7.07
N ILE A 114 9.77 19.32 6.58
CA ILE A 114 10.09 18.91 5.20
C ILE A 114 9.44 19.84 4.18
N ASN A 115 8.15 20.22 4.39
CA ASN A 115 7.48 21.17 3.52
C ASN A 115 8.11 22.57 3.57
N ALA A 116 8.56 23.03 4.73
CA ALA A 116 9.26 24.32 4.82
C ALA A 116 10.56 24.31 3.97
N GLU A 117 11.28 23.20 3.94
CA GLU A 117 12.48 23.06 3.10
C GLU A 117 12.15 22.95 1.61
N LEU A 118 11.12 22.19 1.26
CA LEU A 118 10.65 22.04 -0.12
C LEU A 118 10.12 23.37 -0.70
N TYR A 119 9.35 24.14 0.07
CA TYR A 119 8.79 25.42 -0.37
C TYR A 119 9.83 26.46 -0.77
N GLN A 120 11.04 26.43 -0.19
CA GLN A 120 12.14 27.31 -0.59
C GLN A 120 12.47 27.18 -2.07
N ASN A 121 12.18 26.02 -2.68
CA ASN A 121 12.42 25.72 -4.08
C ASN A 121 11.13 25.41 -4.85
N GLN A 122 9.98 25.95 -4.41
CA GLN A 122 8.68 25.79 -5.05
C GLN A 122 8.23 24.31 -5.18
N HIS A 123 8.58 23.48 -4.19
CA HIS A 123 8.10 22.09 -4.08
C HIS A 123 7.28 21.91 -2.82
N THR A 124 6.45 20.87 -2.80
CA THR A 124 5.65 20.48 -1.62
C THR A 124 5.38 18.98 -1.60
N LEU A 125 5.23 18.41 -0.40
CA LEU A 125 4.51 17.15 -0.22
C LEU A 125 3.02 17.41 -0.37
N THR A 126 2.28 16.45 -0.90
CA THR A 126 0.82 16.55 -0.98
C THR A 126 0.14 15.22 -0.67
N GLY A 127 -1.09 15.29 -0.19
CA GLY A 127 -1.89 14.13 0.18
C GLY A 127 -2.69 13.55 -0.98
N LEU A 128 -2.04 13.31 -2.12
CA LEU A 128 -2.64 12.66 -3.30
C LEU A 128 -2.13 11.22 -3.44
N GLY A 129 -2.96 10.33 -3.93
CA GLY A 129 -2.58 8.93 -4.19
C GLY A 129 -1.87 8.71 -5.53
N VAL A 130 -1.73 9.75 -6.34
CA VAL A 130 -0.94 9.80 -7.57
C VAL A 130 -0.29 11.17 -7.67
N ASN A 131 0.99 11.22 -8.06
CA ASN A 131 1.66 12.48 -8.36
C ASN A 131 0.97 13.13 -9.57
N PRO A 132 0.39 14.33 -9.43
CA PRO A 132 -0.39 14.96 -10.49
C PRO A 132 0.45 15.30 -11.73
N ASN A 133 1.76 15.46 -11.57
CA ASN A 133 2.70 15.78 -12.62
C ASN A 133 3.36 14.54 -13.26
N TYR A 134 2.78 13.32 -13.07
CA TYR A 134 3.39 12.06 -13.50
C TYR A 134 3.71 12.00 -14.99
N LEU A 135 2.97 12.71 -15.84
CA LEU A 135 3.20 12.75 -17.30
C LEU A 135 4.44 13.57 -17.69
N ILE A 136 4.75 14.59 -16.93
CA ILE A 136 5.90 15.49 -17.20
C ILE A 136 7.12 15.16 -16.34
N ASN A 137 6.93 14.45 -15.23
CA ASN A 137 8.02 14.04 -14.36
C ASN A 137 8.94 13.02 -15.03
N ASP A 138 10.23 13.14 -14.78
CA ASP A 138 11.13 12.00 -14.90
C ASP A 138 10.81 11.00 -13.78
N PHE A 139 11.01 9.71 -14.01
CA PHE A 139 10.72 8.69 -12.98
C PHE A 139 11.59 8.86 -11.73
N ASN A 140 12.78 9.44 -11.87
CA ASN A 140 13.72 9.67 -10.76
C ASN A 140 13.87 8.45 -9.85
N PHE A 141 13.91 7.25 -10.44
CA PHE A 141 14.14 6.01 -9.69
C PHE A 141 15.35 6.16 -8.78
N VAL A 142 15.20 5.72 -7.54
CA VAL A 142 16.35 5.55 -6.65
C VAL A 142 17.25 4.47 -7.24
N PRO A 143 18.51 4.78 -7.63
CA PRO A 143 19.39 3.85 -8.29
C PRO A 143 19.99 2.84 -7.30
N SER A 144 19.12 1.98 -6.74
CA SER A 144 19.49 0.88 -5.86
C SER A 144 19.25 -0.47 -6.54
N PRO A 145 19.96 -1.54 -6.15
CA PRO A 145 19.79 -2.85 -6.77
C PRO A 145 18.36 -3.37 -6.78
N ARG A 146 17.63 -3.15 -5.68
CA ARG A 146 16.22 -3.56 -5.53
C ARG A 146 15.30 -2.84 -6.52
N TYR A 147 15.40 -1.52 -6.63
CA TYR A 147 14.50 -0.76 -7.51
C TYR A 147 14.88 -0.91 -8.98
N ARG A 148 16.16 -1.11 -9.31
CA ARG A 148 16.55 -1.50 -10.66
C ARG A 148 15.96 -2.85 -11.05
N MET A 149 16.04 -3.85 -10.18
CA MET A 149 15.39 -5.14 -10.40
C MET A 149 13.90 -4.97 -10.68
N LEU A 150 13.19 -4.21 -9.85
CA LEU A 150 11.75 -3.98 -9.99
C LEU A 150 11.42 -3.28 -11.33
N ALA A 151 12.19 -2.26 -11.69
CA ALA A 151 12.04 -1.57 -12.99
C ALA A 151 12.28 -2.52 -14.16
N GLY A 152 13.34 -3.32 -14.11
CA GLY A 152 13.64 -4.34 -15.13
C GLY A 152 12.54 -5.39 -15.27
N TYR A 153 12.01 -5.87 -14.15
CA TYR A 153 10.90 -6.83 -14.11
C TYR A 153 9.62 -6.27 -14.75
N LEU A 154 9.21 -5.06 -14.34
CA LEU A 154 7.98 -4.43 -14.83
C LEU A 154 8.06 -4.01 -16.30
N LYS A 155 9.24 -3.58 -16.79
CA LYS A 155 9.46 -3.29 -18.21
C LYS A 155 9.25 -4.51 -19.12
N LYS A 156 9.39 -5.72 -18.60
CA LYS A 156 9.14 -6.96 -19.35
C LYS A 156 7.66 -7.38 -19.43
N ALA A 157 6.71 -6.55 -18.99
CA ALA A 157 5.30 -6.89 -18.96
C ALA A 157 4.78 -7.45 -20.31
N GLU A 158 5.20 -6.91 -21.46
CA GLU A 158 4.81 -7.43 -22.78
C GLU A 158 5.37 -8.82 -23.06
N VAL A 159 6.62 -9.09 -22.66
CA VAL A 159 7.24 -10.43 -22.76
C VAL A 159 6.50 -11.38 -21.85
N TRP A 160 6.22 -10.98 -20.62
CA TRP A 160 5.46 -11.80 -19.67
C TRP A 160 4.05 -12.12 -20.18
N ARG A 161 3.38 -11.14 -20.81
CA ARG A 161 2.07 -11.33 -21.44
C ARG A 161 2.09 -12.42 -22.50
N SER A 162 3.10 -12.42 -23.37
CA SER A 162 3.19 -13.34 -24.50
C SER A 162 3.37 -14.81 -24.08
N ILE A 163 3.92 -15.04 -22.89
CA ILE A 163 4.17 -16.37 -22.33
C ILE A 163 3.21 -16.75 -21.20
N SER A 164 2.33 -15.83 -20.79
CA SER A 164 1.31 -16.09 -19.76
C SER A 164 0.12 -16.84 -20.36
N PRO A 165 -0.33 -17.95 -19.71
CA PRO A 165 -1.47 -18.74 -20.20
C PRO A 165 -2.78 -17.97 -20.29
N ALA A 166 -2.95 -16.89 -19.53
CA ALA A 166 -4.19 -16.13 -19.39
C ALA A 166 -4.31 -14.90 -20.33
N GLY A 167 -3.29 -14.62 -21.17
CA GLY A 167 -3.31 -13.43 -22.02
C GLY A 167 -3.54 -12.14 -21.18
N SER A 168 -2.73 -11.92 -20.16
CA SER A 168 -2.92 -10.86 -19.19
C SER A 168 -2.95 -9.49 -19.85
N ASP A 169 -3.99 -8.71 -19.60
CA ASP A 169 -4.13 -7.34 -20.07
C ASP A 169 -3.37 -6.40 -19.10
N PHE A 170 -2.05 -6.23 -19.35
CA PHE A 170 -1.21 -5.39 -18.52
C PHE A 170 -1.29 -3.93 -18.98
N HIS A 171 -1.31 -3.02 -17.99
CA HIS A 171 -1.23 -1.60 -18.29
C HIS A 171 0.19 -1.18 -18.75
N PRO A 172 0.33 -0.08 -19.48
CA PRO A 172 1.63 0.37 -20.00
C PRO A 172 2.52 1.09 -18.94
N TYR A 173 2.02 1.36 -17.74
CA TYR A 173 2.67 2.19 -16.75
C TYR A 173 3.68 1.40 -15.91
N TYR A 174 4.81 0.95 -16.52
CA TYR A 174 5.82 0.17 -15.79
C TYR A 174 6.46 0.91 -14.61
N GLY A 175 6.44 2.25 -14.64
CA GLY A 175 6.95 3.11 -13.57
C GLY A 175 5.91 3.52 -12.52
N PHE A 176 4.75 2.86 -12.42
CA PHE A 176 3.67 3.29 -11.55
C PHE A 176 4.08 3.43 -10.07
N GLY A 177 5.04 2.66 -9.58
CA GLY A 177 5.60 2.82 -8.24
C GLY A 177 6.34 4.14 -7.99
N THR A 178 6.70 4.88 -9.06
CA THR A 178 7.40 6.17 -8.90
C THR A 178 6.45 7.34 -8.72
N PHE A 179 5.15 7.14 -8.94
CA PHE A 179 4.16 8.21 -8.91
C PHE A 179 2.85 7.83 -8.19
N SER A 180 2.68 6.60 -7.74
CA SER A 180 1.54 6.20 -6.91
C SER A 180 1.91 6.17 -5.43
N SER A 181 0.98 6.58 -4.55
CA SER A 181 1.20 6.74 -3.11
C SER A 181 0.04 6.17 -2.30
N ALA A 182 0.37 5.56 -1.18
CA ALA A 182 -0.55 4.90 -0.27
C ALA A 182 -0.47 5.45 1.16
N SER A 183 -1.56 5.26 1.91
CA SER A 183 -1.52 5.23 3.37
C SER A 183 -1.73 3.79 3.81
N GLN A 184 -0.72 3.19 4.41
CA GLN A 184 -0.73 1.79 4.84
C GLN A 184 -0.77 1.71 6.37
N VAL A 185 -1.43 0.69 6.89
CA VAL A 185 -1.54 0.48 8.34
C VAL A 185 -1.21 -0.97 8.63
N GLN A 186 -0.45 -1.21 9.69
CA GLN A 186 -0.12 -2.54 10.17
C GLN A 186 -0.62 -2.71 11.61
N LEU A 187 -1.41 -3.75 11.81
CA LEU A 187 -1.97 -4.10 13.12
C LEU A 187 -1.60 -5.52 13.49
N ASP A 188 -1.28 -5.73 14.77
CA ASP A 188 -0.98 -7.04 15.30
C ASP A 188 -2.19 -7.97 15.19
N VAL A 189 -1.93 -9.21 14.79
CA VAL A 189 -2.88 -10.32 14.81
C VAL A 189 -2.22 -11.54 15.45
N ASN A 190 -3.03 -12.51 15.82
CA ASN A 190 -2.58 -13.79 16.36
C ASN A 190 -3.27 -14.96 15.62
N GLU A 191 -2.92 -16.20 15.96
CA GLU A 191 -3.50 -17.38 15.33
C GLU A 191 -5.01 -17.48 15.49
N GLU A 192 -5.57 -16.94 16.57
CA GLU A 192 -7.01 -17.04 16.87
C GLU A 192 -7.83 -16.10 16.00
N ASN A 193 -7.31 -14.91 15.66
CA ASN A 193 -8.09 -13.87 14.98
C ASN A 193 -7.67 -13.58 13.53
N VAL A 194 -6.51 -14.06 13.06
CA VAL A 194 -6.00 -13.70 11.72
C VAL A 194 -6.93 -14.07 10.59
N CYS A 195 -7.54 -15.26 10.61
CA CYS A 195 -8.46 -15.69 9.55
C CYS A 195 -9.72 -14.83 9.53
N GLN A 196 -10.29 -14.56 10.70
CA GLN A 196 -11.47 -13.71 10.83
C GLN A 196 -11.17 -12.27 10.43
N ALA A 197 -10.00 -11.75 10.79
CA ALA A 197 -9.56 -10.41 10.38
C ALA A 197 -9.40 -10.32 8.85
N ILE A 198 -8.77 -11.30 8.20
CA ILE A 198 -8.66 -11.35 6.75
C ILE A 198 -10.05 -11.33 6.09
N GLU A 199 -11.01 -12.12 6.58
CA GLU A 199 -12.37 -12.14 6.05
C GLU A 199 -13.09 -10.81 6.28
N ALA A 200 -13.14 -10.31 7.52
CA ALA A 200 -13.83 -9.08 7.89
C ALA A 200 -13.33 -7.87 7.08
N PHE A 201 -12.02 -7.72 7.00
CA PHE A 201 -11.42 -6.60 6.26
C PHE A 201 -11.52 -6.76 4.75
N SER A 202 -11.57 -7.99 4.21
CA SER A 202 -11.89 -8.20 2.79
C SER A 202 -13.33 -7.81 2.46
N LEU A 203 -14.28 -8.09 3.35
CA LEU A 203 -15.68 -7.68 3.17
C LEU A 203 -15.87 -6.16 3.24
N VAL A 204 -15.03 -5.42 3.95
CA VAL A 204 -15.13 -3.95 4.05
C VAL A 204 -14.44 -3.22 2.89
N GLU A 205 -13.61 -3.89 2.12
CA GLU A 205 -12.81 -3.26 1.03
C GLU A 205 -13.65 -2.51 -0.03
N PRO A 206 -14.84 -2.96 -0.46
CA PRO A 206 -15.69 -2.16 -1.36
C PRO A 206 -16.08 -0.81 -0.76
N LEU A 207 -16.35 -0.75 0.54
CA LEU A 207 -16.67 0.49 1.25
C LEU A 207 -15.46 1.41 1.37
N LYS A 208 -14.26 0.83 1.51
CA LYS A 208 -12.99 1.60 1.49
C LYS A 208 -12.77 2.29 0.15
N ALA A 209 -13.15 1.69 -0.98
CA ALA A 209 -13.08 2.36 -2.28
C ALA A 209 -13.91 3.65 -2.29
N VAL A 210 -15.09 3.65 -1.68
CA VAL A 210 -15.96 4.84 -1.58
C VAL A 210 -15.36 5.89 -0.63
N LEU A 211 -14.72 5.46 0.48
CA LEU A 211 -14.22 6.38 1.50
C LEU A 211 -12.84 6.95 1.18
N PHE A 212 -11.92 6.15 0.61
CA PHE A 212 -10.49 6.47 0.55
C PHE A 212 -9.93 6.63 -0.87
N ALA A 213 -10.76 6.52 -1.93
CA ALA A 213 -10.27 6.77 -3.29
C ALA A 213 -9.74 8.20 -3.42
N ASN A 214 -8.47 8.31 -3.83
CA ASN A 214 -7.76 9.57 -4.00
C ASN A 214 -6.65 9.47 -5.07
N SER A 215 -6.91 8.71 -6.14
CA SER A 215 -5.96 8.55 -7.23
C SER A 215 -6.69 8.42 -8.56
N THR A 216 -6.72 9.49 -9.33
CA THR A 216 -7.36 9.56 -10.66
C THR A 216 -6.31 9.83 -11.72
N LEU A 217 -6.51 9.33 -12.92
CA LEU A 217 -5.73 9.66 -14.11
C LEU A 217 -6.66 10.13 -15.23
N PRO A 218 -6.26 11.15 -16.02
CA PRO A 218 -7.02 11.58 -17.19
C PRO A 218 -7.25 10.47 -18.22
N GLU A 219 -6.32 9.52 -18.34
CA GLU A 219 -6.40 8.38 -19.28
C GLU A 219 -7.34 7.27 -18.81
N LEU A 220 -7.72 7.28 -17.53
CA LEU A 220 -8.62 6.31 -16.90
C LEU A 220 -9.73 7.06 -16.14
N PRO A 221 -10.51 7.91 -16.85
CA PRO A 221 -11.45 8.85 -16.21
C PRO A 221 -12.62 8.16 -15.50
N GLU A 222 -12.83 6.86 -15.77
CA GLU A 222 -13.84 6.07 -15.10
C GLU A 222 -13.44 5.57 -13.72
N LEU A 223 -12.14 5.65 -13.33
CA LEU A 223 -11.64 5.12 -12.08
C LEU A 223 -11.39 6.22 -11.03
N LEU A 224 -11.82 5.96 -9.81
CA LEU A 224 -11.57 6.80 -8.62
C LEU A 224 -10.29 6.42 -7.88
N CYS A 225 -9.84 5.16 -8.03
CA CYS A 225 -8.61 4.62 -7.44
C CYS A 225 -7.86 3.80 -8.49
N VAL A 226 -6.99 4.46 -9.26
CA VAL A 226 -6.18 3.79 -10.30
C VAL A 226 -5.13 2.85 -9.71
N ARG A 227 -4.78 3.00 -8.41
CA ARG A 227 -3.82 2.13 -7.74
C ARG A 227 -4.25 0.66 -7.77
N ASP A 228 -5.54 0.36 -7.63
CA ASP A 228 -6.06 -1.01 -7.75
C ASP A 228 -5.75 -1.60 -9.14
N TYR A 229 -5.98 -0.79 -10.19
CA TYR A 229 -5.68 -1.17 -11.57
C TYR A 229 -4.19 -1.42 -11.80
N PHE A 230 -3.32 -0.59 -11.21
CA PHE A 230 -1.88 -0.73 -11.35
C PHE A 230 -1.36 -2.06 -10.77
N TRP A 231 -1.80 -2.42 -9.58
CA TRP A 231 -1.35 -3.67 -8.96
C TRP A 231 -1.92 -4.91 -9.67
N GLU A 232 -3.21 -4.91 -9.97
CA GLU A 232 -3.89 -6.05 -10.58
C GLU A 232 -3.48 -6.29 -12.03
N ARG A 233 -3.23 -5.22 -12.79
CA ARG A 233 -2.91 -5.26 -14.22
C ARG A 233 -1.43 -5.04 -14.51
N SER A 234 -0.57 -5.37 -13.59
CA SER A 234 0.88 -5.41 -13.77
C SER A 234 1.41 -6.84 -13.77
N ALA A 235 2.72 -6.99 -13.99
CA ALA A 235 3.37 -8.30 -13.91
C ALA A 235 3.21 -8.98 -12.54
N HIS A 236 2.92 -8.23 -11.47
CA HIS A 236 2.59 -8.80 -10.15
C HIS A 236 1.29 -9.61 -10.16
N GLY A 237 0.36 -9.28 -11.04
CA GLY A 237 -0.92 -9.97 -11.21
C GLY A 237 -0.88 -11.23 -12.10
N ILE A 238 0.29 -11.63 -12.62
CA ILE A 238 0.44 -12.88 -13.41
C ILE A 238 -0.08 -14.08 -12.63
N ASN A 239 0.28 -14.19 -11.35
CA ASN A 239 -0.40 -15.11 -10.45
C ASN A 239 -1.45 -14.32 -9.64
N PRO A 240 -2.77 -14.59 -9.84
CA PRO A 240 -3.82 -13.88 -9.13
C PRO A 240 -3.74 -13.99 -7.61
N ARG A 241 -2.98 -14.97 -7.08
CA ARG A 241 -2.75 -15.11 -5.64
C ARG A 241 -1.82 -14.05 -5.07
N ASN A 242 -1.07 -13.34 -5.92
CA ASN A 242 -0.13 -12.30 -5.47
C ASN A 242 -0.78 -10.92 -5.30
N VAL A 243 -2.00 -10.70 -5.83
CA VAL A 243 -2.70 -9.40 -5.78
C VAL A 243 -4.14 -9.57 -5.31
N GLY A 244 -4.87 -8.47 -5.12
CA GLY A 244 -6.28 -8.50 -4.75
C GLY A 244 -6.53 -9.08 -3.36
N PHE A 245 -7.37 -10.11 -3.27
CA PHE A 245 -7.83 -10.72 -2.01
C PHE A 245 -7.34 -12.16 -1.83
N PHE A 246 -7.43 -12.67 -0.60
CA PHE A 246 -7.40 -14.11 -0.37
C PHE A 246 -8.69 -14.73 -0.92
N LYS A 247 -8.57 -15.67 -1.85
CA LYS A 247 -9.70 -16.39 -2.46
C LYS A 247 -9.40 -17.89 -2.55
N PRO A 248 -10.17 -18.75 -1.87
CA PRO A 248 -11.20 -18.43 -0.87
C PRO A 248 -10.60 -17.77 0.39
N PHE A 249 -11.44 -17.20 1.23
CA PHE A 249 -11.00 -16.72 2.54
C PHE A 249 -10.52 -17.89 3.39
N PRO A 250 -9.31 -17.81 3.97
CA PRO A 250 -8.78 -18.89 4.79
C PRO A 250 -9.59 -19.03 6.09
N LYS A 251 -9.85 -20.29 6.48
CA LYS A 251 -10.57 -20.63 7.71
C LYS A 251 -9.64 -21.23 8.77
N SER A 252 -8.38 -21.44 8.42
CA SER A 252 -7.35 -21.99 9.30
C SER A 252 -5.96 -21.51 8.90
N ILE A 253 -5.02 -21.61 9.83
CA ILE A 253 -3.59 -21.35 9.59
C ILE A 253 -3.04 -22.24 8.46
N GLY A 254 -3.48 -23.51 8.41
CA GLY A 254 -3.11 -24.42 7.34
C GLY A 254 -3.50 -23.91 5.96
N GLU A 255 -4.71 -23.33 5.84
CA GLU A 255 -5.18 -22.76 4.58
C GLU A 255 -4.42 -21.49 4.18
N ILE A 256 -4.01 -20.66 5.15
CA ILE A 256 -3.11 -19.51 4.89
C ILE A 256 -1.78 -20.03 4.32
N THR A 257 -1.19 -21.03 4.98
CA THR A 257 0.08 -21.64 4.56
C THR A 257 -0.03 -22.24 3.17
N ASP A 258 -1.12 -22.96 2.90
CA ASP A 258 -1.40 -23.54 1.58
C ASP A 258 -1.60 -22.48 0.50
N TYR A 259 -2.30 -21.40 0.84
CA TYR A 259 -2.49 -20.27 -0.07
C TYR A 259 -1.16 -19.62 -0.45
N LEU A 260 -0.33 -19.29 0.55
CA LEU A 260 0.96 -18.64 0.34
C LEU A 260 1.96 -19.56 -0.38
N SER A 261 1.89 -20.90 -0.21
CA SER A 261 2.74 -21.82 -0.95
C SER A 261 2.47 -21.80 -2.47
N LYS A 262 1.25 -21.42 -2.87
CA LYS A 262 0.82 -21.26 -4.25
C LYS A 262 0.94 -19.81 -4.77
N ALA A 263 1.26 -18.84 -3.90
CA ALA A 263 1.67 -17.52 -4.34
C ALA A 263 3.03 -17.59 -5.02
N SER A 264 3.27 -16.74 -6.01
CA SER A 264 4.51 -16.81 -6.79
C SER A 264 5.60 -15.92 -6.22
N ILE A 265 6.81 -16.45 -6.23
CA ILE A 265 8.05 -15.69 -6.12
C ILE A 265 8.48 -15.26 -7.53
N PHE A 266 9.07 -14.10 -7.67
CA PHE A 266 9.56 -13.56 -8.95
C PHE A 266 10.97 -12.95 -8.86
N CYS A 267 11.55 -12.91 -7.67
CA CYS A 267 12.91 -12.38 -7.46
C CYS A 267 13.64 -13.17 -6.37
N ALA A 268 14.97 -13.11 -6.42
CA ALA A 268 15.89 -13.63 -5.42
C ALA A 268 17.16 -12.79 -5.40
N GLU A 269 18.05 -13.02 -4.45
CA GLU A 269 19.35 -12.36 -4.40
C GLU A 269 20.47 -13.40 -4.43
N ARG A 270 21.47 -13.17 -5.28
CA ARG A 270 22.69 -14.00 -5.37
C ARG A 270 23.90 -13.09 -5.64
N ASP A 271 24.96 -13.28 -4.91
CA ASP A 271 26.21 -12.54 -5.07
C ASP A 271 26.03 -11.02 -5.06
N GLY A 272 25.13 -10.53 -4.18
CA GLY A 272 24.79 -9.11 -4.06
C GLY A 272 23.97 -8.54 -5.22
N LYS A 273 23.48 -9.39 -6.12
CA LYS A 273 22.61 -9.00 -7.24
C LYS A 273 21.19 -9.42 -6.98
N TYR A 274 20.25 -8.47 -7.16
CA TYR A 274 18.83 -8.76 -7.22
C TYR A 274 18.49 -9.31 -8.60
N LEU A 275 18.04 -10.56 -8.62
CA LEU A 275 17.62 -11.31 -9.81
C LEU A 275 16.11 -11.29 -9.91
N PHE A 276 15.57 -11.32 -11.12
CA PHE A 276 14.15 -11.51 -11.35
C PHE A 276 13.93 -12.55 -12.45
N PHE A 277 12.75 -13.16 -12.43
CA PHE A 277 12.36 -14.23 -13.34
C PHE A 277 10.84 -14.25 -13.50
N TYR A 278 10.34 -15.06 -14.47
CA TYR A 278 8.91 -15.27 -14.60
C TYR A 278 8.33 -15.82 -13.30
N PRO A 279 7.21 -15.27 -12.78
CA PRO A 279 6.65 -15.69 -11.50
C PRO A 279 6.37 -17.20 -11.43
N ILE A 280 6.88 -17.83 -10.38
CA ILE A 280 6.76 -19.27 -10.16
C ILE A 280 6.09 -19.48 -8.79
N PRO A 281 5.02 -20.33 -8.67
CA PRO A 281 4.49 -20.72 -7.37
C PRO A 281 5.60 -21.20 -6.44
N PHE A 282 5.58 -20.77 -5.16
CA PHE A 282 6.74 -20.96 -4.29
C PHE A 282 7.08 -22.43 -4.03
N ASP A 283 6.05 -23.29 -3.93
CA ASP A 283 6.26 -24.73 -3.79
C ASP A 283 6.85 -25.37 -5.06
N GLU A 284 6.51 -24.89 -6.25
CA GLU A 284 7.13 -25.33 -7.50
C GLU A 284 8.55 -24.79 -7.64
N TYR A 285 8.79 -23.53 -7.22
CA TYR A 285 10.09 -22.88 -7.26
C TYR A 285 11.14 -23.71 -6.50
N LEU A 286 10.86 -24.08 -5.26
CA LEU A 286 11.79 -24.86 -4.42
C LEU A 286 12.10 -26.27 -4.95
N ASN A 287 11.25 -26.80 -5.82
CA ASN A 287 11.45 -28.14 -6.42
C ASN A 287 12.19 -28.09 -7.76
N ARG A 288 12.60 -26.91 -8.23
CA ARG A 288 13.38 -26.78 -9.47
C ARG A 288 14.87 -26.92 -9.19
N ASP A 289 15.59 -27.65 -10.07
CA ASP A 289 17.04 -27.72 -9.99
C ASP A 289 17.71 -26.35 -10.29
N ARG A 290 17.13 -25.64 -11.26
CA ARG A 290 17.64 -24.35 -11.74
C ARG A 290 16.54 -23.39 -12.15
N ILE A 291 16.83 -22.10 -11.96
CA ILE A 291 16.01 -20.98 -12.39
C ILE A 291 16.78 -20.19 -13.44
N GLU A 292 16.10 -19.91 -14.56
CA GLU A 292 16.56 -18.97 -15.58
C GLU A 292 16.03 -17.58 -15.17
N GLY A 293 16.90 -16.72 -14.73
CA GLY A 293 16.59 -15.36 -14.31
C GLY A 293 17.47 -14.34 -15.01
N GLU A 294 17.31 -13.09 -14.62
CA GLU A 294 18.09 -11.97 -15.11
C GLU A 294 18.33 -10.98 -13.97
N TYR A 295 19.42 -10.20 -14.06
CA TYR A 295 19.52 -8.94 -13.35
C TYR A 295 19.50 -7.76 -14.33
N TYR A 296 19.15 -6.57 -13.82
CA TYR A 296 19.02 -5.37 -14.62
C TYR A 296 19.82 -4.23 -13.98
N ASP A 297 20.75 -3.64 -14.76
CA ASP A 297 21.56 -2.50 -14.38
C ASP A 297 21.50 -1.34 -15.41
N GLY A 298 20.50 -1.36 -16.29
CA GLY A 298 20.35 -0.58 -17.50
C GLY A 298 20.28 -1.47 -18.74
N ALA A 299 20.86 -2.67 -18.66
CA ALA A 299 20.78 -3.75 -19.63
C ALA A 299 20.32 -5.03 -18.93
N TYR A 300 19.79 -5.97 -19.70
CA TYR A 300 19.36 -7.28 -19.18
C TYR A 300 20.52 -8.27 -19.29
N HIS A 301 20.85 -8.93 -18.18
CA HIS A 301 21.92 -9.90 -18.09
C HIS A 301 21.35 -11.26 -17.62
N PRO A 302 21.39 -12.32 -18.45
CA PRO A 302 20.95 -13.66 -18.04
C PRO A 302 21.75 -14.16 -16.83
N PHE A 303 21.06 -14.82 -15.92
CA PHE A 303 21.66 -15.43 -14.74
C PHE A 303 20.97 -16.75 -14.39
N ARG A 304 21.75 -17.79 -14.13
CA ARG A 304 21.26 -19.12 -13.75
C ARG A 304 21.64 -19.42 -12.32
N PHE A 305 20.68 -19.88 -11.53
CA PHE A 305 20.91 -20.20 -10.13
C PHE A 305 19.97 -21.31 -9.65
N SER A 306 20.29 -21.90 -8.51
CA SER A 306 19.41 -22.85 -7.83
C SER A 306 18.62 -22.18 -6.73
N PRO A 307 17.37 -22.63 -6.47
CA PRO A 307 16.58 -22.17 -5.33
C PRO A 307 17.27 -22.49 -4.00
N GLU A 308 17.08 -21.59 -3.02
CA GLU A 308 17.55 -21.74 -1.66
C GLU A 308 16.38 -21.55 -0.67
N ALA A 309 16.48 -22.11 0.53
CA ALA A 309 15.45 -21.96 1.56
C ALA A 309 15.27 -20.49 1.98
N GLU A 310 16.35 -19.73 1.97
CA GLU A 310 16.42 -18.32 2.30
C GLU A 310 15.61 -17.45 1.32
N ASP A 311 15.33 -17.94 0.13
CA ASP A 311 14.53 -17.21 -0.88
C ASP A 311 13.09 -16.96 -0.42
N VAL A 312 12.61 -17.67 0.61
CA VAL A 312 11.34 -17.34 1.26
C VAL A 312 11.28 -15.87 1.71
N ALA A 313 12.44 -15.23 1.92
CA ALA A 313 12.54 -13.80 2.24
C ALA A 313 12.00 -12.90 1.11
N TYR A 314 12.02 -13.38 -0.12
CA TYR A 314 11.55 -12.68 -1.31
C TYR A 314 10.14 -13.08 -1.74
N LEU A 315 9.51 -14.05 -1.05
CA LEU A 315 8.10 -14.33 -1.26
C LEU A 315 7.27 -13.16 -0.72
N ARG A 316 6.74 -12.37 -1.64
CA ARG A 316 5.92 -11.18 -1.36
C ARG A 316 4.64 -11.23 -2.16
N THR A 317 3.56 -10.86 -1.52
CA THR A 317 2.29 -10.58 -2.19
C THR A 317 2.04 -9.07 -2.16
N TYR A 318 1.14 -8.62 -3.01
CA TYR A 318 0.71 -7.22 -3.11
C TYR A 318 -0.80 -7.16 -2.94
N LYS A 319 -1.26 -7.86 -1.93
CA LYS A 319 -2.67 -7.93 -1.59
C LYS A 319 -3.15 -6.63 -0.96
N GLN A 320 -4.44 -6.38 -1.05
CA GLN A 320 -5.06 -5.24 -0.37
C GLN A 320 -5.00 -5.39 1.16
N ILE A 321 -4.98 -6.66 1.62
CA ILE A 321 -4.72 -7.04 3.01
C ILE A 321 -3.67 -8.13 2.95
N ASP A 322 -2.51 -7.91 3.51
CA ASP A 322 -1.39 -8.83 3.43
C ASP A 322 -0.91 -9.28 4.82
N LEU A 323 -0.50 -10.54 4.93
CA LEU A 323 0.11 -11.07 6.14
C LEU A 323 1.62 -10.84 6.07
N THR A 324 2.15 -10.08 7.00
CA THR A 324 3.58 -9.76 7.02
C THR A 324 4.40 -10.79 7.81
N ALA A 325 5.70 -10.86 7.51
CA ALA A 325 6.65 -11.65 8.29
C ALA A 325 6.87 -11.13 9.73
N ARG A 326 6.24 -10.03 10.10
CA ARG A 326 6.22 -9.49 11.46
C ARG A 326 5.05 -10.01 12.28
N GLY A 327 4.11 -10.78 11.68
CA GLY A 327 2.87 -11.26 12.29
C GLY A 327 1.84 -10.15 12.46
N THR A 328 1.82 -9.22 11.52
CA THR A 328 0.80 -8.17 11.40
C THR A 328 0.00 -8.37 10.13
N LEU A 329 -1.24 -7.89 10.11
CA LEU A 329 -1.93 -7.60 8.86
C LEU A 329 -1.58 -6.18 8.41
N GLU A 330 -1.19 -6.06 7.17
CA GLU A 330 -0.91 -4.80 6.48
C GLU A 330 -2.07 -4.46 5.55
N PHE A 331 -2.68 -3.29 5.79
CA PHE A 331 -3.77 -2.76 4.99
C PHE A 331 -3.23 -1.77 3.97
N ARG A 332 -3.19 -2.16 2.69
CA ARG A 332 -2.44 -1.49 1.61
C ARG A 332 -3.30 -0.72 0.62
N SER A 333 -4.62 -0.90 0.67
CA SER A 333 -5.53 -0.46 -0.39
C SER A 333 -5.87 1.03 -0.38
N ALA A 334 -5.72 1.72 0.76
CA ALA A 334 -6.07 3.13 0.85
C ALA A 334 -5.03 4.00 0.12
N CYS A 335 -5.51 4.93 -0.71
CA CYS A 335 -4.67 5.98 -1.25
C CYS A 335 -4.19 6.91 -0.13
N THR A 336 -3.08 7.62 -0.35
CA THR A 336 -2.71 8.73 0.50
C THR A 336 -3.86 9.72 0.60
N GLN A 337 -4.13 10.20 1.81
CA GLN A 337 -5.22 11.12 2.11
C GLN A 337 -4.70 12.56 2.23
N PRO A 338 -5.56 13.59 2.11
CA PRO A 338 -5.16 14.97 2.44
C PRO A 338 -4.39 15.00 3.76
N LEU A 339 -3.27 15.72 3.84
CA LEU A 339 -2.31 15.57 4.96
C LEU A 339 -2.92 15.90 6.33
N HIS A 340 -3.86 16.84 6.38
CA HIS A 340 -4.65 17.12 7.61
C HIS A 340 -5.61 15.98 8.01
N GLN A 341 -5.80 14.99 7.15
CA GLN A 341 -6.62 13.78 7.36
C GLN A 341 -5.78 12.49 7.38
N ALA A 342 -4.46 12.59 7.52
CA ALA A 342 -3.54 11.46 7.39
C ALA A 342 -3.87 10.29 8.34
N MET A 343 -4.38 10.56 9.54
CA MET A 343 -4.72 9.53 10.52
C MET A 343 -6.06 8.82 10.27
N THR A 344 -6.88 9.26 9.30
CA THR A 344 -8.20 8.64 9.04
C THR A 344 -8.09 7.17 8.68
N VAL A 345 -7.07 6.78 7.92
CA VAL A 345 -6.85 5.38 7.49
C VAL A 345 -6.51 4.51 8.69
N ALA A 346 -5.62 4.98 9.56
CA ALA A 346 -5.24 4.24 10.77
C ALA A 346 -6.41 4.14 11.75
N ALA A 347 -7.14 5.24 11.98
CA ALA A 347 -8.33 5.24 12.84
C ALA A 347 -9.38 4.22 12.37
N PHE A 348 -9.65 4.18 11.07
CA PHE A 348 -10.62 3.25 10.48
C PHE A 348 -10.24 1.78 10.75
N HIS A 349 -9.01 1.40 10.43
CA HIS A 349 -8.58 0.01 10.63
C HIS A 349 -8.47 -0.37 12.11
N LEU A 350 -7.92 0.53 12.93
CA LEU A 350 -7.74 0.29 14.36
C LEU A 350 -9.08 0.13 15.11
N GLY A 351 -10.06 0.99 14.81
CA GLY A 351 -11.39 0.88 15.41
C GLY A 351 -12.12 -0.40 15.01
N LEU A 352 -12.07 -0.76 13.72
CA LEU A 352 -12.70 -1.99 13.23
C LEU A 352 -11.98 -3.26 13.71
N MET A 353 -10.66 -3.24 13.92
CA MET A 353 -9.91 -4.37 14.45
C MET A 353 -10.41 -4.78 15.84
N ASN A 354 -10.82 -3.82 16.67
CA ASN A 354 -11.41 -4.08 17.99
C ASN A 354 -12.86 -4.60 17.90
N ARG A 355 -13.46 -4.65 16.71
CA ARG A 355 -14.87 -5.02 16.47
C ARG A 355 -15.03 -6.02 15.31
N ILE A 356 -14.03 -6.88 15.09
CA ILE A 356 -14.01 -7.80 13.93
C ILE A 356 -15.27 -8.65 13.84
N GLU A 357 -15.74 -9.22 14.94
CA GLU A 357 -16.94 -10.08 14.97
C GLU A 357 -18.18 -9.31 14.55
N ALA A 358 -18.41 -8.16 15.18
CA ALA A 358 -19.56 -7.30 14.86
C ALA A 358 -19.48 -6.75 13.42
N LEU A 359 -18.27 -6.46 12.91
CA LEU A 359 -18.06 -6.06 11.52
C LEU A 359 -18.45 -7.19 10.57
N THR A 360 -18.00 -8.41 10.82
CA THR A 360 -18.30 -9.58 9.99
C THR A 360 -19.83 -9.82 9.97
N GLU A 361 -20.49 -9.75 11.13
CA GLU A 361 -21.94 -9.92 11.23
C GLU A 361 -22.69 -8.82 10.47
N LEU A 362 -22.31 -7.55 10.65
CA LEU A 362 -22.92 -6.41 9.98
C LEU A 362 -22.82 -6.55 8.45
N LEU A 363 -21.61 -6.88 7.94
CA LEU A 363 -21.35 -6.95 6.51
C LEU A 363 -22.01 -8.17 5.86
N SER A 364 -21.92 -9.35 6.47
CA SER A 364 -22.53 -10.58 5.94
C SER A 364 -24.05 -10.49 5.77
N ARG A 365 -24.72 -9.72 6.63
CA ARG A 365 -26.17 -9.45 6.56
C ARG A 365 -26.53 -8.26 5.66
N SER A 366 -25.55 -7.51 5.18
CA SER A 366 -25.80 -6.33 4.35
C SER A 366 -26.32 -6.72 2.96
N PHE A 367 -26.94 -5.75 2.28
CA PHE A 367 -27.42 -5.91 0.90
C PHE A 367 -26.29 -6.25 -0.09
N LEU A 368 -25.03 -5.97 0.25
CA LEU A 368 -23.88 -6.29 -0.58
C LEU A 368 -23.57 -7.80 -0.61
N TYR A 369 -23.81 -8.52 0.48
CA TYR A 369 -23.31 -9.88 0.68
C TYR A 369 -24.38 -10.95 0.92
N ARG A 370 -25.58 -10.59 1.36
CA ARG A 370 -26.65 -11.55 1.66
C ARG A 370 -27.04 -12.47 0.50
N GLU A 371 -26.73 -12.08 -0.74
CA GLU A 371 -26.99 -12.85 -1.97
C GLU A 371 -25.69 -13.37 -2.61
N GLY A 372 -24.60 -13.48 -1.84
CA GLY A 372 -23.32 -14.02 -2.31
C GLY A 372 -22.46 -13.03 -3.08
N GLY A 373 -22.45 -11.76 -2.68
CA GLY A 373 -21.57 -10.73 -3.28
C GLY A 373 -20.10 -11.08 -3.16
N ASP A 374 -19.35 -10.90 -4.24
CA ASP A 374 -17.88 -11.05 -4.27
C ASP A 374 -17.21 -9.69 -3.94
N PRO A 375 -16.44 -9.58 -2.85
CA PRO A 375 -15.79 -8.33 -2.44
C PRO A 375 -14.93 -7.69 -3.54
N ASP A 376 -14.23 -8.48 -4.33
CA ASP A 376 -13.38 -8.04 -5.41
C ASP A 376 -14.20 -7.38 -6.55
N LEU A 377 -15.27 -8.03 -6.98
CA LEU A 377 -16.19 -7.46 -7.97
C LEU A 377 -16.90 -6.21 -7.44
N LEU A 378 -17.30 -6.24 -6.17
CA LEU A 378 -17.93 -5.09 -5.52
C LEU A 378 -16.94 -3.91 -5.41
N ARG A 379 -15.68 -4.16 -5.02
CA ARG A 379 -14.67 -3.12 -4.95
C ARG A 379 -14.42 -2.48 -6.32
N ARG A 380 -14.32 -3.28 -7.40
CA ARG A 380 -14.19 -2.75 -8.76
C ARG A 380 -15.38 -1.89 -9.18
N LYS A 381 -16.61 -2.25 -8.77
CA LYS A 381 -17.81 -1.43 -9.01
C LYS A 381 -17.77 -0.13 -8.22
N MET A 382 -17.43 -0.21 -6.93
CA MET A 382 -17.35 0.97 -6.04
C MET A 382 -16.20 1.92 -6.40
N ASN A 383 -15.20 1.43 -7.13
CA ASN A 383 -14.05 2.21 -7.61
C ASN A 383 -14.34 3.01 -8.90
N ARG A 384 -15.58 3.04 -9.38
CA ARG A 384 -15.96 3.75 -10.60
C ARG A 384 -16.64 5.07 -10.30
N VAL A 385 -16.48 6.06 -11.18
CA VAL A 385 -17.18 7.36 -11.07
C VAL A 385 -18.69 7.24 -11.08
N ASP A 386 -19.21 6.20 -11.74
CA ASP A 386 -20.64 5.89 -11.88
C ASP A 386 -21.15 4.85 -10.87
N PHE A 387 -20.39 4.56 -9.79
CA PHE A 387 -20.71 3.49 -8.81
C PHE A 387 -22.13 3.59 -8.23
N LEU A 388 -22.68 4.82 -8.12
CA LEU A 388 -24.04 5.04 -7.65
C LEU A 388 -25.12 4.50 -8.60
N SER A 389 -24.79 4.17 -9.83
CA SER A 389 -25.70 3.49 -10.76
C SER A 389 -25.81 1.98 -10.47
N ALA A 390 -24.83 1.42 -9.75
CA ALA A 390 -24.72 -0.01 -9.48
C ALA A 390 -25.23 -0.41 -8.08
N VAL A 391 -25.53 0.55 -7.20
CA VAL A 391 -25.99 0.33 -5.83
C VAL A 391 -27.04 1.36 -5.46
N GLU A 392 -27.91 0.97 -4.50
CA GLU A 392 -28.90 1.89 -3.94
C GLU A 392 -28.22 2.89 -3.00
N PRO A 393 -28.23 4.23 -3.31
CA PRO A 393 -27.40 5.19 -2.58
C PRO A 393 -27.72 5.33 -1.10
N GLU A 394 -29.02 5.31 -0.73
CA GLU A 394 -29.42 5.46 0.68
C GLU A 394 -29.05 4.22 1.51
N ALA A 395 -29.18 3.02 0.92
CA ALA A 395 -28.73 1.79 1.59
C ALA A 395 -27.21 1.79 1.78
N LEU A 396 -26.45 2.31 0.80
CA LEU A 396 -25.00 2.43 0.92
C LEU A 396 -24.59 3.45 2.00
N LYS A 397 -25.26 4.62 2.09
CA LYS A 397 -25.02 5.59 3.16
C LYS A 397 -25.26 4.97 4.53
N VAL A 398 -26.42 4.30 4.71
CA VAL A 398 -26.76 3.65 5.99
C VAL A 398 -25.71 2.61 6.36
N LEU A 399 -25.25 1.79 5.40
CA LEU A 399 -24.22 0.78 5.67
C LEU A 399 -22.89 1.43 6.05
N LEU A 400 -22.42 2.46 5.32
CA LEU A 400 -21.21 3.21 5.63
C LEU A 400 -21.28 3.84 7.03
N LEU A 401 -22.40 4.49 7.38
CA LEU A 401 -22.57 5.11 8.69
C LEU A 401 -22.58 4.06 9.81
N ASN A 402 -23.18 2.89 9.60
CA ASN A 402 -23.15 1.80 10.57
C ASN A 402 -21.73 1.27 10.78
N VAL A 403 -20.95 1.07 9.70
CA VAL A 403 -19.56 0.64 9.79
C VAL A 403 -18.71 1.69 10.52
N LEU A 404 -18.89 2.99 10.24
CA LEU A 404 -18.17 4.06 10.92
C LEU A 404 -18.59 4.20 12.39
N THR A 405 -19.86 3.97 12.72
CA THR A 405 -20.32 3.96 14.10
C THR A 405 -19.66 2.82 14.89
N LEU A 406 -19.64 1.63 14.31
CA LEU A 406 -18.95 0.46 14.89
C LEU A 406 -17.43 0.75 15.07
N CYS A 407 -16.82 1.39 14.08
CA CYS A 407 -15.43 1.81 14.14
C CYS A 407 -15.19 2.80 15.31
N ALA A 408 -16.05 3.81 15.44
CA ALA A 408 -15.98 4.78 16.54
C ALA A 408 -16.15 4.13 17.92
N GLU A 409 -17.04 3.13 18.05
CA GLU A 409 -17.17 2.35 19.27
C GLU A 409 -15.85 1.63 19.62
N GLY A 410 -15.22 0.96 18.65
CA GLY A 410 -13.95 0.28 18.86
C GLY A 410 -12.81 1.21 19.25
N LEU A 411 -12.80 2.46 18.77
CA LEU A 411 -11.84 3.48 19.19
C LEU A 411 -12.14 4.01 20.60
N ARG A 412 -13.41 4.23 20.95
CA ARG A 412 -13.80 4.67 22.32
C ARG A 412 -13.39 3.65 23.37
N GLU A 413 -13.46 2.36 23.09
CA GLU A 413 -13.01 1.29 23.98
C GLU A 413 -11.51 1.36 24.29
N ARG A 414 -10.71 1.92 23.39
CA ARG A 414 -9.29 2.19 23.64
C ARG A 414 -9.06 3.31 24.67
N GLY A 415 -10.02 4.20 24.87
CA GLY A 415 -9.98 5.26 25.90
C GLY A 415 -9.10 6.46 25.58
N TYR A 416 -8.69 6.66 24.31
CA TYR A 416 -7.81 7.73 23.89
C TYR A 416 -8.50 8.85 23.11
N ALA A 417 -9.82 8.83 22.97
CA ALA A 417 -10.59 9.79 22.16
C ALA A 417 -10.13 9.88 20.67
N GLU A 418 -9.69 8.76 20.12
CA GLU A 418 -9.18 8.68 18.75
C GLU A 418 -10.28 8.68 17.68
N GLU A 419 -11.54 8.51 18.06
CA GLU A 419 -12.71 8.55 17.17
C GLU A 419 -12.87 9.90 16.46
N LEU A 420 -12.26 10.96 16.96
CA LEU A 420 -12.24 12.26 16.29
C LEU A 420 -11.62 12.23 14.89
N TYR A 421 -10.67 11.30 14.65
CA TYR A 421 -10.05 11.12 13.33
C TYR A 421 -10.99 10.50 12.29
N LEU A 422 -12.17 10.04 12.68
CA LEU A 422 -13.18 9.52 11.76
C LEU A 422 -14.10 10.62 11.18
N GLU A 423 -14.06 11.85 11.70
CA GLU A 423 -14.97 12.93 11.27
C GLU A 423 -14.99 13.12 9.75
N PRO A 424 -13.84 13.17 9.02
CA PRO A 424 -13.85 13.29 7.57
C PRO A 424 -14.54 12.11 6.88
N LEU A 425 -14.48 10.90 7.45
CA LEU A 425 -15.11 9.72 6.87
C LEU A 425 -16.62 9.74 7.04
N PHE A 426 -17.13 10.25 8.15
CA PHE A 426 -18.57 10.45 8.34
C PHE A 426 -19.13 11.43 7.30
N GLU A 427 -18.42 12.52 6.99
CA GLU A 427 -18.82 13.45 5.94
C GLU A 427 -18.81 12.81 4.55
N ARG A 428 -17.78 12.02 4.25
CA ARG A 428 -17.71 11.25 3.00
C ARG A 428 -18.85 10.22 2.88
N ALA A 429 -19.21 9.55 3.98
CA ALA A 429 -20.32 8.59 4.01
C ALA A 429 -21.67 9.26 3.76
N LYS A 430 -21.93 10.43 4.37
CA LYS A 430 -23.16 11.22 4.18
C LYS A 430 -23.32 11.71 2.74
N THR A 431 -22.21 12.14 2.13
CA THR A 431 -22.22 12.75 0.80
C THR A 431 -21.93 11.77 -0.34
N LEU A 432 -21.48 10.55 -0.01
CA LEU A 432 -20.92 9.55 -0.95
C LEU A 432 -19.84 10.17 -1.85
N THR A 433 -18.95 10.95 -1.26
CA THR A 433 -17.94 11.72 -2.00
C THR A 433 -16.54 11.46 -1.42
N SER A 434 -15.74 10.67 -2.13
CA SER A 434 -14.31 10.49 -1.86
C SER A 434 -13.49 11.72 -2.27
N PRO A 435 -12.23 11.86 -1.85
CA PRO A 435 -11.32 12.89 -2.35
C PRO A 435 -11.19 12.89 -3.89
N SER A 436 -11.08 11.74 -4.54
CA SER A 436 -11.10 11.63 -6.01
C SER A 436 -12.36 12.20 -6.64
N LEU A 437 -13.52 11.83 -6.10
CA LEU A 437 -14.78 12.30 -6.65
C LEU A 437 -14.97 13.81 -6.42
N ARG A 438 -14.47 14.34 -5.32
CA ARG A 438 -14.42 15.77 -5.04
C ARG A 438 -13.56 16.49 -6.08
N LEU A 439 -12.34 15.99 -6.33
CA LEU A 439 -11.44 16.56 -7.34
C LEU A 439 -12.10 16.62 -8.73
N LEU A 440 -12.75 15.53 -9.15
CA LEU A 440 -13.43 15.48 -10.46
C LEU A 440 -14.62 16.46 -10.55
N ARG A 441 -15.38 16.66 -9.45
CA ARG A 441 -16.53 17.59 -9.42
C ARG A 441 -16.14 19.06 -9.39
N HIS A 442 -14.98 19.41 -8.85
CA HIS A 442 -14.51 20.80 -8.76
C HIS A 442 -13.85 21.33 -10.03
N GLY A 443 -13.97 20.60 -11.15
CA GLY A 443 -13.56 21.09 -12.47
C GLY A 443 -12.06 21.25 -12.66
N GLY A 444 -11.24 20.62 -11.79
CA GLY A 444 -9.82 20.43 -12.07
C GLY A 444 -8.90 21.61 -11.77
N ASP A 445 -9.23 22.52 -10.83
CA ASP A 445 -8.21 23.41 -10.26
C ASP A 445 -7.23 22.57 -9.41
N LEU A 446 -6.33 21.90 -10.13
CA LEU A 446 -5.36 20.98 -9.55
C LEU A 446 -4.39 21.70 -8.60
N ASP A 447 -4.02 22.95 -8.92
CA ASP A 447 -3.09 23.71 -8.08
C ASP A 447 -3.70 24.05 -6.71
N SER A 448 -4.98 24.40 -6.69
CA SER A 448 -5.72 24.61 -5.43
C SER A 448 -5.81 23.32 -4.62
N VAL A 449 -6.09 22.19 -5.26
CA VAL A 449 -6.18 20.89 -4.59
C VAL A 449 -4.81 20.42 -4.06
N ILE A 450 -3.73 20.61 -4.83
CA ILE A 450 -2.38 20.29 -4.35
C ILE A 450 -2.08 21.04 -3.05
N ARG A 451 -2.36 22.35 -2.99
CA ARG A 451 -2.12 23.18 -1.82
C ARG A 451 -3.04 22.83 -0.65
N GLU A 452 -4.33 22.58 -0.92
CA GLU A 452 -5.28 22.16 0.11
C GLU A 452 -4.86 20.83 0.74
N TYR A 453 -4.44 19.84 -0.11
CA TYR A 453 -4.06 18.50 0.36
C TYR A 453 -2.66 18.46 0.96
N ALA A 454 -1.84 19.49 0.76
CA ALA A 454 -0.56 19.70 1.44
C ALA A 454 -0.71 20.36 2.81
N ALA A 455 -1.87 20.97 3.14
CA ALA A 455 -2.12 21.60 4.45
C ALA A 455 -2.21 20.54 5.57
N LEU A 456 -1.76 20.94 6.79
CA LEU A 456 -1.70 20.10 8.01
C LEU A 456 -2.76 20.50 9.05
#